data_2756f598bcbfb3e79fa38612c349b5e3
#
_entry.id   2756f598bcbfb3e79fa38612c349b5e3
#
_cell.length_a   1.000
_cell.length_b   1.000
_cell.length_c   1.000
_cell.angle_alpha   90.00
_cell.angle_beta   90.00
_cell.angle_gamma   90.00
#
_symmetry.space_group_name_H-M   'P 1'
#
loop_
_entity.id
_entity.type
_entity.pdbx_description
1 polymer ?
#
loop_
_entity_poly.entity_id
_entity_poly.type
_entity_poly.pdbx_seq_one_letter_code
_entity_poly.pdbx_strand_id
1 'polypeptide(L)' 'MSEVLSETVAAGVVQITMNRPERKNALDRASYAGLIAAIATAEADASIRAILLTGAGGTFTSGNDIKDFAMAAAAGE' A
#
# COMPACT_ATOMS: atom_id res chain seq x y z
N MET A 1 7.77 -5.31 -10.76
CA MET A 1 7.87 -4.14 -9.87
C MET A 1 6.77 -4.20 -8.82
N SER A 2 7.10 -3.94 -7.58
CA SER A 2 6.09 -4.01 -6.51
C SER A 2 5.25 -2.75 -6.47
N GLU A 3 3.93 -2.91 -6.29
CA GLU A 3 3.00 -1.80 -6.14
C GLU A 3 3.00 -1.21 -4.72
N VAL A 4 3.62 -1.92 -3.79
CA VAL A 4 3.80 -1.46 -2.41
C VAL A 4 5.25 -1.77 -2.01
N LEU A 5 5.93 -0.75 -1.54
CA LEU A 5 7.32 -0.87 -1.10
C LEU A 5 7.37 -0.75 0.42
N SER A 6 8.30 -1.46 1.05
CA SER A 6 8.49 -1.40 2.50
C SER A 6 9.97 -1.32 2.81
N GLU A 7 10.36 -0.35 3.63
CA GLU A 7 11.76 -0.21 4.04
C GLU A 7 11.87 0.38 5.44
N THR A 8 12.93 0.02 6.14
CA THR A 8 13.25 0.62 7.43
C THR A 8 13.98 1.93 7.19
N VAL A 9 13.38 3.05 7.61
CA VAL A 9 13.95 4.38 7.36
C VAL A 9 14.63 4.97 8.59
N ALA A 10 14.32 4.43 9.77
CA ALA A 10 14.95 4.80 11.03
C ALA A 10 14.79 3.64 12.00
N ALA A 11 15.49 3.68 13.13
CA ALA A 11 15.36 2.63 14.14
C ALA A 11 13.91 2.53 14.62
N GLY A 12 13.29 1.37 14.44
CA GLY A 12 11.91 1.13 14.85
C GLY A 12 10.84 1.74 13.95
N VAL A 13 11.22 2.31 12.80
CA VAL A 13 10.25 2.94 11.88
C VAL A 13 10.35 2.29 10.51
N VAL A 14 9.23 1.72 10.04
CA VAL A 14 9.13 1.21 8.68
C VAL A 14 8.28 2.16 7.85
N GLN A 15 8.74 2.46 6.65
CA GLN A 15 7.97 3.26 5.69
C GLN A 15 7.38 2.33 4.64
N ILE A 16 6.06 2.43 4.49
CA ILE A 16 5.33 1.68 3.47
C ILE A 16 4.88 2.69 2.41
N THR A 17 5.31 2.47 1.19
CA THR A 17 5.09 3.39 0.07
C THR A 17 4.15 2.75 -0.94
N MET A 18 3.07 3.44 -1.27
CA MET A 18 2.23 3.07 -2.40
C MET A 18 2.94 3.52 -3.67
N ASN A 19 3.19 2.59 -4.59
CA ASN A 19 4.09 2.80 -5.72
C ASN A 19 3.40 2.57 -7.07
N ARG A 20 2.32 3.30 -7.30
CA ARG A 20 1.64 3.37 -8.60
C ARG A 20 1.43 4.83 -9.01
N PRO A 21 2.53 5.61 -9.10
CA PRO A 21 2.39 7.06 -9.37
C PRO A 21 1.72 7.35 -10.72
N GLU A 22 1.85 6.48 -11.71
CA GLU A 22 1.21 6.61 -13.02
C GLU A 22 -0.31 6.49 -12.93
N ARG A 23 -0.83 5.96 -11.84
CA ARG A 23 -2.27 5.84 -11.55
C ARG A 23 -2.64 6.64 -10.30
N LYS A 24 -1.81 7.62 -9.91
CA LYS A 24 -1.98 8.43 -8.70
C LYS A 24 -2.17 7.56 -7.46
N ASN A 25 -1.49 6.43 -7.42
CA ASN A 25 -1.54 5.45 -6.33
C ASN A 25 -2.96 4.96 -6.03
N ALA A 26 -3.78 4.81 -7.08
CA ALA A 26 -5.10 4.21 -6.95
C ALA A 26 -4.97 2.78 -6.43
N LEU A 27 -5.85 2.39 -5.51
CA LEU A 27 -5.78 1.12 -4.81
C LEU A 27 -6.63 0.06 -5.50
N ASP A 28 -5.96 -0.86 -6.20
CA ASP A 28 -6.58 -2.06 -6.74
C ASP A 28 -6.38 -3.23 -5.77
N ARG A 29 -6.82 -4.42 -6.16
CA ARG A 29 -6.70 -5.61 -5.30
C ARG A 29 -5.25 -5.92 -4.94
N ALA A 30 -4.34 -5.84 -5.92
CA ALA A 30 -2.93 -6.12 -5.68
C ALA A 30 -2.31 -5.11 -4.71
N SER A 31 -2.70 -3.84 -4.83
CA SER A 31 -2.24 -2.79 -3.91
C SER A 31 -2.75 -3.04 -2.49
N TYR A 32 -4.02 -3.39 -2.34
CA TYR A 32 -4.56 -3.72 -1.02
C TYR A 32 -3.86 -4.95 -0.42
N ALA A 33 -3.68 -6.01 -1.21
CA ALA A 33 -3.00 -7.20 -0.73
C ALA A 33 -1.57 -6.90 -0.29
N GLY A 34 -0.84 -6.11 -1.07
CA GLY A 34 0.52 -5.70 -0.73
C GLY A 34 0.57 -4.85 0.53
N LEU A 35 -0.39 -3.92 0.67
CA LEU A 35 -0.47 -3.06 1.83
C LEU A 35 -0.77 -3.86 3.10
N ILE A 36 -1.74 -4.77 3.03
CA ILE A 36 -2.08 -5.64 4.16
C ILE A 36 -0.88 -6.49 4.56
N ALA A 37 -0.19 -7.09 3.59
CA ALA A 37 0.99 -7.92 3.86
C ALA A 37 2.12 -7.11 4.51
N ALA A 38 2.37 -5.90 4.03
CA ALA A 38 3.41 -5.04 4.57
C ALA A 38 3.10 -4.63 6.01
N ILE A 39 1.85 -4.25 6.28
CA ILE A 39 1.42 -3.87 7.63
C ILE A 39 1.51 -5.08 8.57
N ALA A 40 1.04 -6.25 8.14
CA ALA A 40 1.09 -7.45 8.96
C ALA A 40 2.53 -7.83 9.31
N THR A 41 3.45 -7.72 8.35
CA THR A 41 4.87 -7.99 8.60
C THR A 41 5.44 -7.01 9.63
N ALA A 42 5.11 -5.73 9.51
CA ALA A 42 5.57 -4.71 10.45
C ALA A 42 5.00 -4.96 11.86
N GLU A 43 3.73 -5.31 11.95
CA GLU A 43 3.08 -5.58 13.25
C GLU A 43 3.68 -6.80 13.95
N ALA A 44 4.13 -7.79 13.18
CA ALA A 44 4.73 -8.99 13.73
C ALA A 44 6.17 -8.77 14.21
N ASP A 45 6.80 -7.66 13.84
CA ASP A 45 8.18 -7.36 14.19
C ASP A 45 8.20 -6.49 15.45
N ALA A 46 8.64 -7.08 16.56
CA ALA A 46 8.68 -6.40 17.85
C ALA A 46 9.61 -5.18 17.87
N SER A 47 10.55 -5.08 16.93
CA SER A 47 11.46 -3.93 16.83
C SER A 47 10.79 -2.72 16.17
N ILE A 48 9.66 -2.91 15.50
CA ILE A 48 8.95 -1.82 14.82
C ILE A 48 7.98 -1.16 15.79
N ARG A 49 8.10 0.17 15.91
CA ARG A 49 7.33 0.99 16.83
C ARG A 49 6.38 1.93 16.11
N ALA A 50 6.65 2.21 14.82
CA ALA A 50 5.82 3.13 14.03
C ALA A 50 5.84 2.71 12.57
N ILE A 51 4.72 2.93 11.90
CA ILE A 51 4.57 2.71 10.46
C ILE A 51 4.26 4.05 9.82
N LEU A 52 5.05 4.43 8.82
CA LEU A 52 4.83 5.64 8.04
C LEU A 52 4.29 5.25 6.67
N LEU A 53 3.09 5.71 6.34
CA LEU A 53 2.49 5.45 5.05
C LEU A 53 2.70 6.66 4.14
N THR A 54 3.12 6.41 2.91
CA THR A 54 3.34 7.48 1.94
C THR A 54 3.02 7.01 0.53
N GLY A 55 2.98 7.92 -0.42
CA GLY A 55 2.75 7.62 -1.83
C GLY A 55 3.86 8.18 -2.70
N ALA A 56 4.32 7.38 -3.66
CA ALA A 56 5.29 7.83 -4.64
C ALA A 56 4.67 8.85 -5.59
N GLY A 57 5.51 9.74 -6.12
CA GLY A 57 5.07 10.68 -7.16
C GLY A 57 4.26 11.87 -6.70
N GLY A 58 4.26 12.17 -5.39
CA GLY A 58 3.65 13.40 -4.87
C GLY A 58 2.17 13.30 -4.52
N THR A 59 1.54 12.16 -4.75
CA THR A 59 0.15 11.90 -4.36
C THR A 59 0.13 10.73 -3.40
N PHE A 60 -0.49 10.89 -2.23
CA PHE A 60 -0.62 9.78 -1.28
C PHE A 60 -1.40 8.64 -1.92
N THR A 61 -2.67 8.86 -2.20
CA THR A 61 -3.51 7.92 -2.97
C THR A 61 -4.74 8.65 -3.47
N SER A 62 -5.26 8.24 -4.63
CA SER A 62 -6.52 8.73 -5.14
C SER A 62 -7.71 7.89 -4.67
N GLY A 63 -7.45 6.85 -3.85
CA GLY A 63 -8.47 5.97 -3.33
C GLY A 63 -8.63 4.71 -4.17
N ASN A 64 -9.81 4.09 -4.09
CA ASN A 64 -10.06 2.83 -4.80
C ASN A 64 -9.93 3.01 -6.31
N ASP A 65 -9.35 1.99 -6.96
CA ASP A 65 -9.32 1.92 -8.41
C ASP A 65 -10.76 1.61 -8.88
N ILE A 66 -11.38 2.57 -9.54
CA ILE A 66 -12.79 2.46 -9.95
C ILE A 66 -13.00 1.28 -10.88
N LYS A 67 -12.05 1.03 -11.79
CA LYS A 67 -12.15 -0.09 -12.72
C LYS A 67 -12.12 -1.42 -11.98
N ASP A 68 -11.20 -1.57 -11.05
CA ASP A 68 -11.07 -2.78 -10.25
C ASP A 68 -12.31 -2.99 -9.36
N PHE A 69 -12.80 -1.90 -8.76
CA PHE A 69 -14.00 -1.94 -7.93
C PHE A 69 -15.22 -2.38 -8.74
N ALA A 70 -15.38 -1.85 -9.95
CA ALA A 70 -16.48 -2.24 -10.83
C ALA A 70 -16.41 -3.71 -11.21
N MET A 71 -15.22 -4.24 -11.48
CA MET A 71 -15.03 -5.66 -11.79
C MET A 71 -15.35 -6.53 -10.58
N ALA A 72 -14.97 -6.12 -9.39
CA ALA A 72 -15.29 -6.85 -8.16
C ALA A 72 -16.79 -6.90 -7.92
N ALA A 73 -17.48 -5.78 -8.10
CA ALA A 73 -18.94 -5.71 -7.97
C ALA A 73 -19.63 -6.62 -8.99
N ALA A 74 -19.16 -6.62 -10.25
CA ALA A 74 -19.71 -7.47 -11.28
C ALA A 74 -19.51 -8.97 -10.99
N ALA A 75 -18.44 -9.31 -10.28
CA ALA A 75 -18.15 -10.69 -9.86
C ALA A 75 -18.90 -11.10 -8.58
N GLY A 76 -19.64 -10.21 -7.97
CA GLY A 76 -20.41 -10.51 -6.76
C GLY A 76 -19.59 -10.45 -5.47
N GLU A 77 -18.48 -9.77 -5.49
CA GLU A 77 -17.59 -9.65 -4.33
C GLU A 77 -17.91 -8.46 -3.45
#